data_545458185f6f6427593cdd60f1b713fd
#
_entry.id   545458185f6f6427593cdd60f1b713fd
#
_cell.length_a   1.000
_cell.length_b   1.000
_cell.length_c   1.000
_cell.angle_alpha   90.00
_cell.angle_beta   90.00
_cell.angle_gamma   90.00
#
_symmetry.space_group_name_H-M   'P 1'
#
loop_
_entity.id
_entity.type
_entity.pdbx_description
1 polymer ?
#
loop_
_entity_poly.entity_id
_entity_poly.type
_entity_poly.pdbx_seq_one_letter_code
_entity_poly.pdbx_strand_id
1 'polypeptide(L)'
;MNSTRNKLRAFLLLLAIFPAGALLLVAAAVPHFETSETGARAQTPQPVRVPQLPPQTQKTQATPTPAPTATPVPSPQPRATRPPFADFGTPPQKTKPDNDKAVDKAADKAVDKVSDEAAISDDDDEIVRVTSNLVVVPVSVTDERGEPLQGLKANDFRLEEEGRAQEIAQVGDADQVPLDIAILFDVSSSVGQRFAFEQEAAARFLKQVLKPIDRAAVFRIEETPRLEQQLASAEIASVALLKIPAPQKPTPTAFYDATISAARYLAEKAPGRHRRVIVVISDGDDNYSARVKEGEVEEARALNRGEKLPANALTRQRETHRKALLEVQREVQRADAVFYSINPSGGGLKFNARGTRAQEGLQQLAETTGGTSFTPEQLEELDSIFRRIAAELRAQYLLQYYSNSDAPNGKFLSIKVRTPARADARVRARSGYYVKK
;
A
#
# COMPACT_ATOMS: atom_id res chain seq x y z
N MET A 1 -26.23 -50.32 31.56
CA MET A 1 -26.48 -49.61 32.83
C MET A 1 -25.17 -49.64 33.61
N ASN A 2 -24.73 -48.52 34.12
CA ASN A 2 -23.44 -48.31 34.85
C ASN A 2 -22.16 -48.34 34.01
N SER A 3 -21.80 -47.17 33.43
CA SER A 3 -20.39 -46.78 33.28
C SER A 3 -20.25 -45.36 32.77
N THR A 4 -20.71 -44.40 33.59
CA THR A 4 -20.48 -42.95 33.33
C THR A 4 -20.51 -42.13 34.61
N ARG A 5 -19.66 -42.50 35.55
CA ARG A 5 -19.47 -41.72 36.80
C ARG A 5 -18.11 -42.02 37.41
N ASN A 6 -17.02 -41.69 36.73
CA ASN A 6 -15.67 -41.68 37.36
C ASN A 6 -14.61 -40.95 36.54
N LYS A 7 -14.87 -39.76 36.03
CA LYS A 7 -13.84 -38.85 35.44
C LYS A 7 -13.97 -37.39 35.89
N LEU A 8 -14.42 -37.14 37.10
CA LEU A 8 -14.51 -35.76 37.62
C LEU A 8 -14.07 -35.67 39.07
N ARG A 9 -12.92 -36.26 39.41
CA ARG A 9 -12.29 -36.10 40.74
C ARG A 9 -10.77 -36.28 40.66
N ALA A 10 -10.07 -35.51 39.85
CA ALA A 10 -8.60 -35.47 39.88
C ALA A 10 -8.07 -34.12 39.39
N PHE A 11 -8.65 -33.02 39.91
CA PHE A 11 -8.13 -31.64 39.59
C PHE A 11 -8.28 -30.68 40.77
N LEU A 12 -8.09 -31.18 42.00
CA LEU A 12 -8.07 -30.35 43.19
C LEU A 12 -7.25 -31.05 44.27
N LEU A 13 -5.91 -30.93 44.21
CA LEU A 13 -4.98 -31.16 45.34
C LEU A 13 -3.52 -31.04 44.85
N LEU A 14 -3.06 -29.79 44.67
CA LEU A 14 -1.63 -29.48 44.70
C LEU A 14 -1.46 -27.96 44.94
N LEU A 15 -1.92 -27.53 46.11
CA LEU A 15 -1.64 -26.20 46.67
C LEU A 15 -1.40 -26.44 48.17
N ALA A 16 -0.16 -26.42 48.53
CA ALA A 16 0.42 -26.26 49.85
C ALA A 16 1.68 -27.13 49.98
N ILE A 17 2.81 -26.44 49.92
CA ILE A 17 3.98 -26.65 50.80
C ILE A 17 5.11 -25.78 50.22
N PHE A 18 5.22 -24.55 50.68
CA PHE A 18 6.49 -23.81 50.71
C PHE A 18 6.85 -23.55 52.17
N PRO A 19 8.00 -24.00 52.65
CA PRO A 19 8.51 -23.59 53.94
C PRO A 19 9.21 -22.23 53.84
N ALA A 20 8.88 -21.38 54.79
CA ALA A 20 9.56 -20.14 55.08
C ALA A 20 11.01 -20.39 55.52
N GLY A 21 11.91 -19.49 55.07
CA GLY A 21 13.20 -19.37 55.73
C GLY A 21 14.38 -19.27 54.76
N ALA A 22 14.79 -18.05 54.45
CA ALA A 22 16.18 -17.58 54.51
C ALA A 22 16.30 -16.20 53.85
N LEU A 23 16.16 -15.18 54.68
CA LEU A 23 16.53 -13.80 54.34
C LEU A 23 18.06 -13.73 54.40
N LEU A 24 18.74 -13.77 53.26
CA LEU A 24 20.17 -13.54 53.18
C LEU A 24 20.40 -12.07 52.80
N LEU A 25 20.76 -11.27 53.81
CA LEU A 25 21.21 -9.89 53.67
C LEU A 25 22.62 -9.94 53.02
N VAL A 26 22.71 -9.59 51.75
CA VAL A 26 24.02 -9.28 51.13
C VAL A 26 24.23 -7.79 51.27
N ALA A 27 25.07 -7.41 52.23
CA ALA A 27 25.61 -6.08 52.35
C ALA A 27 26.64 -5.85 51.29
N ALA A 28 26.31 -5.02 50.31
CA ALA A 28 27.28 -4.53 49.33
C ALA A 28 28.20 -3.50 49.99
N ALA A 29 29.45 -3.80 50.06
CA ALA A 29 30.50 -2.90 50.51
C ALA A 29 30.72 -1.76 49.53
N VAL A 30 30.52 -0.53 49.99
CA VAL A 30 30.87 0.69 49.29
C VAL A 30 32.35 0.98 49.57
N PRO A 31 33.24 1.13 48.60
CA PRO A 31 34.61 1.59 48.91
C PRO A 31 34.61 3.09 49.22
N HIS A 32 35.07 3.41 50.41
CA HIS A 32 35.44 4.77 50.79
C HIS A 32 36.60 5.24 49.97
N PHE A 33 36.39 6.31 49.21
CA PHE A 33 37.48 7.07 48.59
C PHE A 33 37.89 8.17 49.59
N GLU A 34 39.13 8.09 50.08
CA GLU A 34 39.75 9.11 50.89
C GLU A 34 40.00 10.37 50.05
N THR A 35 39.49 11.49 50.51
CA THR A 35 39.78 12.80 49.98
C THR A 35 41.11 13.28 50.53
N SER A 36 42.17 13.29 49.73
CA SER A 36 43.34 14.07 50.04
C SER A 36 43.15 15.51 49.56
N GLU A 37 43.02 16.41 50.51
CA GLU A 37 43.09 17.84 50.26
C GLU A 37 44.53 18.22 49.81
N THR A 38 44.65 18.66 48.56
CA THR A 38 45.79 19.47 48.14
C THR A 38 45.24 20.74 47.50
N GLY A 39 45.50 21.84 48.20
CA GLY A 39 45.06 23.17 47.81
C GLY A 39 45.62 23.59 46.46
N ALA A 40 44.74 23.91 45.54
CA ALA A 40 45.05 24.65 44.33
C ALA A 40 44.11 25.85 44.24
N ARG A 41 44.77 26.98 44.33
CA ARG A 41 44.31 28.38 44.25
C ARG A 41 43.42 28.57 43.01
N ALA A 42 42.21 29.03 43.18
CA ALA A 42 41.28 29.42 42.12
C ALA A 42 41.88 30.49 41.23
N GLN A 43 42.08 30.17 39.95
CA GLN A 43 42.31 31.13 38.89
C GLN A 43 40.99 31.43 38.21
N THR A 44 40.63 32.70 38.23
CA THR A 44 39.47 33.28 37.52
C THR A 44 39.62 33.05 36.01
N PRO A 45 38.62 32.54 35.29
CA PRO A 45 38.74 32.44 33.84
C PRO A 45 38.65 33.80 33.19
N GLN A 46 39.66 34.09 32.34
CA GLN A 46 39.64 35.26 31.46
C GLN A 46 38.57 35.14 30.38
N PRO A 47 37.97 36.24 29.95
CA PRO A 47 36.97 36.21 28.87
C PRO A 47 37.61 35.88 27.53
N VAL A 48 37.03 34.88 26.85
CA VAL A 48 37.39 34.49 25.48
C VAL A 48 37.11 35.64 24.55
N ARG A 49 38.13 36.17 23.86
CA ARG A 49 38.00 37.15 22.78
C ARG A 49 37.29 36.50 21.60
N VAL A 50 36.10 36.98 21.28
CA VAL A 50 35.41 36.70 20.05
C VAL A 50 36.14 37.38 18.89
N PRO A 51 36.47 36.70 17.79
CA PRO A 51 37.05 37.35 16.60
C PRO A 51 36.05 38.31 15.99
N GLN A 52 36.40 39.56 15.84
CA GLN A 52 35.61 40.54 15.11
C GLN A 52 35.74 40.26 13.61
N LEU A 53 34.57 40.13 12.94
CA LEU A 53 34.50 40.12 11.48
C LEU A 53 34.98 41.43 10.89
N PRO A 54 35.67 41.43 9.75
CA PRO A 54 36.08 42.64 9.07
C PRO A 54 34.90 43.46 8.57
N PRO A 55 34.98 44.80 8.49
CA PRO A 55 33.88 45.68 8.08
C PRO A 55 33.45 45.40 6.63
N GLN A 56 32.18 45.14 6.42
CA GLN A 56 31.59 45.03 5.09
C GLN A 56 31.61 46.40 4.40
N THR A 57 32.28 46.47 3.27
CA THR A 57 32.29 47.64 2.36
C THR A 57 30.86 47.84 1.82
N GLN A 58 30.27 48.97 2.12
CA GLN A 58 28.98 49.43 1.54
C GLN A 58 29.16 49.54 0.03
N LYS A 59 28.47 48.66 -0.72
CA LYS A 59 28.26 48.85 -2.16
C LYS A 59 27.20 49.92 -2.39
N THR A 60 27.65 50.98 -3.08
CA THR A 60 26.86 52.06 -3.64
C THR A 60 25.55 51.58 -4.29
N GLN A 61 24.43 52.17 -3.93
CA GLN A 61 23.13 51.99 -4.57
C GLN A 61 23.23 52.40 -6.04
N ALA A 62 23.01 51.43 -6.94
CA ALA A 62 22.76 51.68 -8.35
C ALA A 62 21.27 52.07 -8.54
N THR A 63 21.04 53.13 -9.24
CA THR A 63 19.73 53.67 -9.65
C THR A 63 18.94 52.60 -10.41
N PRO A 64 17.62 52.45 -10.16
CA PRO A 64 16.83 51.45 -10.87
C PRO A 64 16.62 51.85 -12.33
N THR A 65 17.01 51.01 -13.25
CA THR A 65 16.67 51.06 -14.68
C THR A 65 15.17 50.78 -14.82
N PRO A 66 14.41 51.53 -15.66
CA PRO A 66 13.00 51.23 -15.85
C PRO A 66 12.78 49.88 -16.51
N ALA A 67 11.81 49.13 -15.97
CA ALA A 67 11.41 47.83 -16.47
C ALA A 67 10.88 47.91 -17.90
N PRO A 68 11.18 46.90 -18.77
CA PRO A 68 10.59 46.83 -20.09
C PRO A 68 9.08 46.54 -19.96
N THR A 69 8.31 47.31 -20.74
CA THR A 69 6.85 47.20 -20.89
C THR A 69 6.47 45.77 -21.26
N ALA A 70 5.65 45.14 -20.45
CA ALA A 70 5.14 43.81 -20.69
C ALA A 70 4.29 43.77 -21.95
N THR A 71 4.66 42.99 -22.92
CA THR A 71 3.83 42.60 -24.07
C THR A 71 2.63 41.79 -23.54
N PRO A 72 1.39 42.06 -24.01
CA PRO A 72 0.24 41.29 -23.56
C PRO A 72 0.36 39.82 -23.95
N VAL A 73 0.31 38.95 -22.97
CA VAL A 73 0.23 37.49 -23.17
C VAL A 73 -1.13 37.19 -23.81
N PRO A 74 -1.19 36.50 -24.94
CA PRO A 74 -2.47 36.09 -25.52
C PRO A 74 -3.22 35.18 -24.54
N SER A 75 -4.51 35.49 -24.34
CA SER A 75 -5.42 34.67 -23.54
C SER A 75 -5.38 33.22 -23.99
N PRO A 76 -5.36 32.25 -23.08
CA PRO A 76 -5.40 30.84 -23.45
C PRO A 76 -6.69 30.54 -24.22
N GLN A 77 -6.55 30.05 -25.45
CA GLN A 77 -7.68 29.52 -26.20
C GLN A 77 -8.30 28.36 -25.41
N PRO A 78 -9.63 28.17 -25.45
CA PRO A 78 -10.25 27.04 -24.80
C PRO A 78 -9.69 25.76 -25.39
N ARG A 79 -9.09 24.95 -24.52
CA ARG A 79 -8.56 23.63 -24.82
C ARG A 79 -9.70 22.79 -25.42
N ALA A 80 -9.51 22.23 -26.59
CA ALA A 80 -10.46 21.30 -27.19
C ALA A 80 -10.77 20.22 -26.14
N THR A 81 -12.03 20.16 -25.73
CA THR A 81 -12.55 19.10 -24.86
C THR A 81 -12.36 17.77 -25.58
N ARG A 82 -11.45 16.97 -25.06
CA ARG A 82 -11.32 15.56 -25.45
C ARG A 82 -12.65 14.89 -25.12
N PRO A 83 -13.21 14.05 -25.98
CA PRO A 83 -14.47 13.37 -25.68
C PRO A 83 -14.31 12.54 -24.41
N PRO A 84 -15.35 12.52 -23.53
CA PRO A 84 -15.36 11.66 -22.37
C PRO A 84 -15.18 10.21 -22.82
N PHE A 85 -14.59 9.41 -21.95
CA PHE A 85 -14.44 7.97 -22.12
C PHE A 85 -15.69 7.41 -22.81
N ALA A 86 -15.53 6.85 -24.00
CA ALA A 86 -16.59 6.15 -24.67
C ALA A 86 -17.01 4.99 -23.75
N ASP A 87 -18.27 4.98 -23.39
CA ASP A 87 -18.92 3.94 -22.59
C ASP A 87 -18.79 2.62 -23.38
N PHE A 88 -17.80 1.81 -23.04
CA PHE A 88 -17.60 0.50 -23.65
C PHE A 88 -18.64 -0.46 -23.13
N GLY A 89 -19.81 -0.44 -23.81
CA GLY A 89 -20.62 -1.59 -24.04
C GLY A 89 -21.24 -2.25 -22.82
N THR A 90 -22.37 -1.70 -22.37
CA THR A 90 -23.47 -2.59 -21.95
C THR A 90 -23.98 -3.30 -23.18
N PRO A 91 -24.01 -4.65 -23.24
CA PRO A 91 -24.60 -5.35 -24.37
C PRO A 91 -26.08 -4.92 -24.52
N PRO A 92 -26.61 -4.73 -25.74
CA PRO A 92 -27.97 -4.33 -25.91
C PRO A 92 -28.93 -5.38 -25.31
N GLN A 93 -29.73 -4.96 -24.31
CA GLN A 93 -30.85 -5.74 -23.83
C GLN A 93 -31.84 -5.86 -24.99
N LYS A 94 -32.08 -7.08 -25.45
CA LYS A 94 -33.16 -7.41 -26.34
C LYS A 94 -34.48 -7.11 -25.62
N THR A 95 -35.18 -6.06 -26.05
CA THR A 95 -36.59 -5.79 -25.71
C THR A 95 -37.44 -6.93 -26.22
N LYS A 96 -38.13 -7.62 -25.34
CA LYS A 96 -39.24 -8.50 -25.69
C LYS A 96 -40.41 -7.62 -26.08
N PRO A 97 -41.15 -7.95 -27.15
CA PRO A 97 -42.46 -7.33 -27.39
C PRO A 97 -43.47 -7.90 -26.42
N ASP A 98 -44.20 -7.00 -25.76
CA ASP A 98 -45.44 -7.31 -25.05
C ASP A 98 -46.46 -7.93 -25.99
N ASN A 99 -47.01 -9.05 -25.59
CA ASN A 99 -48.32 -9.49 -26.06
C ASN A 99 -49.05 -10.16 -24.93
N ASP A 100 -49.89 -9.36 -24.25
CA ASP A 100 -50.97 -9.84 -23.43
C ASP A 100 -52.06 -10.48 -24.32
N LYS A 101 -52.40 -11.71 -24.03
CA LYS A 101 -53.82 -12.14 -23.88
C LYS A 101 -53.91 -13.59 -23.41
N ALA A 102 -54.65 -13.72 -22.35
CA ALA A 102 -55.12 -14.92 -21.73
C ALA A 102 -55.86 -15.87 -22.68
N VAL A 103 -55.87 -17.16 -22.38
CA VAL A 103 -57.05 -18.00 -22.06
C VAL A 103 -56.67 -19.48 -21.95
N ASP A 104 -56.92 -20.01 -20.80
CA ASP A 104 -57.46 -21.31 -20.37
C ASP A 104 -57.27 -22.64 -21.13
N LYS A 105 -56.91 -23.63 -20.30
CA LYS A 105 -57.36 -25.01 -20.15
C LYS A 105 -56.89 -26.15 -21.06
N ALA A 106 -56.34 -27.09 -20.35
CA ALA A 106 -56.66 -28.53 -20.25
C ALA A 106 -56.08 -29.54 -21.25
N ALA A 107 -55.35 -30.45 -20.65
CA ALA A 107 -55.42 -31.91 -20.76
C ALA A 107 -54.99 -32.66 -22.03
N ASP A 108 -53.98 -33.44 -21.76
CA ASP A 108 -53.94 -34.91 -21.88
C ASP A 108 -53.52 -35.58 -23.22
N LYS A 109 -52.51 -36.41 -23.08
CA LYS A 109 -52.21 -37.71 -23.71
C LYS A 109 -51.79 -37.86 -25.18
N ALA A 110 -50.62 -38.52 -25.24
CA ALA A 110 -50.28 -39.73 -25.96
C ALA A 110 -49.86 -39.69 -27.46
N VAL A 111 -48.56 -40.12 -27.62
CA VAL A 111 -48.06 -41.14 -28.59
C VAL A 111 -48.48 -41.01 -30.05
N ASP A 112 -47.55 -40.77 -30.97
CA ASP A 112 -46.96 -41.80 -31.80
C ASP A 112 -45.93 -41.24 -32.82
N LYS A 113 -45.00 -42.10 -33.21
CA LYS A 113 -43.96 -41.97 -34.20
C LYS A 113 -44.49 -41.60 -35.57
N VAL A 114 -43.79 -40.77 -36.33
CA VAL A 114 -43.41 -41.04 -37.73
C VAL A 114 -42.15 -40.22 -38.11
N SER A 115 -41.23 -40.90 -38.67
CA SER A 115 -40.03 -40.46 -39.36
C SER A 115 -40.33 -39.59 -40.58
N ASP A 116 -39.62 -38.48 -40.77
CA ASP A 116 -39.27 -38.01 -42.08
C ASP A 116 -37.94 -37.19 -42.01
N GLU A 117 -36.97 -37.63 -42.81
CA GLU A 117 -35.72 -36.98 -43.07
C GLU A 117 -35.95 -35.66 -43.79
N ALA A 118 -35.54 -34.57 -43.16
CA ALA A 118 -35.24 -33.32 -43.90
C ALA A 118 -33.91 -32.81 -43.41
N ALA A 119 -32.96 -32.77 -44.31
CA ALA A 119 -31.63 -32.24 -44.10
C ALA A 119 -31.68 -30.81 -43.55
N ILE A 120 -31.26 -30.68 -42.28
CA ILE A 120 -30.97 -29.38 -41.68
C ILE A 120 -29.45 -29.16 -41.94
N SER A 121 -29.17 -28.16 -42.76
CA SER A 121 -27.82 -27.61 -42.88
C SER A 121 -27.40 -27.11 -41.50
N ASP A 122 -26.40 -27.77 -40.92
CA ASP A 122 -25.62 -27.27 -39.81
C ASP A 122 -24.86 -26.02 -40.26
N ASP A 123 -25.49 -24.86 -40.18
CA ASP A 123 -24.77 -23.60 -40.01
C ASP A 123 -24.39 -23.56 -38.51
N ASP A 124 -23.26 -24.18 -38.19
CA ASP A 124 -22.56 -23.97 -36.94
C ASP A 124 -22.16 -22.48 -36.90
N ASP A 125 -23.08 -21.65 -36.42
CA ASP A 125 -22.75 -20.31 -35.91
C ASP A 125 -21.78 -20.52 -34.75
N GLU A 126 -20.49 -20.66 -35.07
CA GLU A 126 -19.40 -20.63 -34.13
C GLU A 126 -19.46 -19.30 -33.41
N ILE A 127 -20.12 -19.27 -32.25
CA ILE A 127 -20.14 -18.12 -31.37
C ILE A 127 -18.73 -17.92 -30.87
N VAL A 128 -17.92 -17.18 -31.65
CA VAL A 128 -16.60 -16.72 -31.25
C VAL A 128 -16.80 -15.83 -30.02
N ARG A 129 -16.70 -16.42 -28.85
CA ARG A 129 -16.62 -15.66 -27.60
C ARG A 129 -15.28 -14.95 -27.58
N VAL A 130 -15.24 -13.73 -28.12
CA VAL A 130 -14.08 -12.85 -27.97
C VAL A 130 -14.01 -12.41 -26.50
N THR A 131 -13.30 -13.16 -25.69
CA THR A 131 -12.94 -12.71 -24.34
C THR A 131 -11.87 -11.64 -24.51
N SER A 132 -12.26 -10.38 -24.37
CA SER A 132 -11.30 -9.26 -24.45
C SER A 132 -10.42 -9.29 -23.19
N ASN A 133 -9.18 -9.73 -23.33
CA ASN A 133 -8.17 -9.73 -22.27
C ASN A 133 -7.52 -8.33 -22.13
N LEU A 134 -8.34 -7.29 -21.98
CA LEU A 134 -7.85 -5.93 -21.78
C LEU A 134 -7.13 -5.79 -20.44
N VAL A 135 -5.87 -5.42 -20.49
CA VAL A 135 -5.03 -5.16 -19.32
C VAL A 135 -4.76 -3.66 -19.23
N VAL A 136 -5.02 -3.08 -18.07
CA VAL A 136 -4.74 -1.67 -17.76
C VAL A 136 -3.58 -1.59 -16.78
N VAL A 137 -2.52 -0.88 -17.17
CA VAL A 137 -1.29 -0.72 -16.38
C VAL A 137 -1.13 0.75 -15.99
N PRO A 138 -1.31 1.10 -14.71
CA PRO A 138 -0.94 2.42 -14.21
C PRO A 138 0.57 2.60 -14.28
N VAL A 139 1.03 3.70 -14.88
CA VAL A 139 2.44 4.01 -15.06
C VAL A 139 2.72 5.43 -14.58
N SER A 140 3.63 5.57 -13.65
CA SER A 140 4.18 6.85 -13.22
C SER A 140 5.48 7.12 -13.95
N VAL A 141 5.60 8.29 -14.58
CA VAL A 141 6.83 8.75 -15.23
C VAL A 141 7.24 10.05 -14.59
N THR A 142 8.44 10.09 -14.01
CA THR A 142 8.97 11.27 -13.33
C THR A 142 10.35 11.63 -13.84
N ASP A 143 10.74 12.89 -13.67
CA ASP A 143 12.11 13.34 -13.88
C ASP A 143 13.05 12.87 -12.74
N GLU A 144 14.32 13.30 -12.80
CA GLU A 144 15.31 13.01 -11.77
C GLU A 144 14.96 13.61 -10.38
N ARG A 145 14.20 14.69 -10.36
CA ARG A 145 13.74 15.36 -9.14
C ARG A 145 12.49 14.70 -8.57
N GLY A 146 11.88 13.77 -9.34
CA GLY A 146 10.66 13.08 -8.99
C GLY A 146 9.39 13.84 -9.35
N GLU A 147 9.49 14.91 -10.16
CA GLU A 147 8.33 15.62 -10.68
C GLU A 147 7.69 14.83 -11.84
N PRO A 148 6.35 14.74 -11.89
CA PRO A 148 5.68 13.99 -12.94
C PRO A 148 5.89 14.58 -14.33
N LEU A 149 6.31 13.76 -15.29
CA LEU A 149 6.38 14.11 -16.69
C LEU A 149 5.05 13.84 -17.39
N GLN A 150 4.49 14.86 -18.03
CA GLN A 150 3.22 14.76 -18.74
C GLN A 150 3.40 14.88 -20.28
N GLY A 151 2.34 14.52 -21.02
CA GLY A 151 2.28 14.69 -22.47
C GLY A 151 2.86 13.55 -23.28
N LEU A 152 3.29 12.43 -22.64
CA LEU A 152 3.75 11.24 -23.34
C LEU A 152 2.58 10.54 -24.05
N LYS A 153 2.87 10.00 -25.25
CA LYS A 153 1.91 9.28 -26.10
C LYS A 153 2.25 7.79 -26.14
N ALA A 154 1.39 6.97 -26.72
CA ALA A 154 1.61 5.52 -26.84
C ALA A 154 2.97 5.17 -27.45
N ASN A 155 3.41 5.89 -28.46
CA ASN A 155 4.69 5.67 -29.14
C ASN A 155 5.92 5.96 -28.27
N ASP A 156 5.76 6.71 -27.19
CA ASP A 156 6.85 7.01 -26.25
C ASP A 156 7.12 5.85 -25.28
N PHE A 157 6.19 4.90 -25.20
CA PHE A 157 6.29 3.75 -24.30
C PHE A 157 6.67 2.48 -25.08
N ARG A 158 7.32 1.57 -24.35
CA ARG A 158 7.53 0.17 -24.73
C ARG A 158 7.02 -0.70 -23.60
N LEU A 159 6.05 -1.55 -23.89
CA LEU A 159 5.45 -2.49 -22.96
C LEU A 159 5.80 -3.92 -23.37
N GLU A 160 6.27 -4.70 -22.44
CA GLU A 160 6.57 -6.13 -22.59
C GLU A 160 5.76 -6.94 -21.58
N GLU A 161 5.14 -8.04 -22.02
CA GLU A 161 4.53 -9.07 -21.18
C GLU A 161 5.29 -10.37 -21.39
N GLU A 162 5.75 -11.00 -20.29
CA GLU A 162 6.60 -12.21 -20.35
C GLU A 162 7.79 -12.06 -21.33
N GLY A 163 8.36 -10.85 -21.42
CA GLY A 163 9.46 -10.53 -22.32
C GLY A 163 9.06 -10.33 -23.80
N ARG A 164 7.77 -10.40 -24.15
CA ARG A 164 7.25 -10.17 -25.48
C ARG A 164 6.66 -8.77 -25.58
N ALA A 165 7.05 -8.03 -26.61
CA ALA A 165 6.50 -6.70 -26.86
C ALA A 165 4.99 -6.77 -27.10
N GLN A 166 4.25 -5.86 -26.47
CA GLN A 166 2.81 -5.71 -26.63
C GLN A 166 2.49 -4.36 -27.27
N GLU A 167 1.50 -4.34 -28.14
CA GLU A 167 0.97 -3.11 -28.73
C GLU A 167 0.07 -2.39 -27.72
N ILE A 168 0.36 -1.10 -27.50
CA ILE A 168 -0.44 -0.24 -26.63
C ILE A 168 -1.63 0.27 -27.43
N ALA A 169 -2.82 -0.26 -27.13
CA ALA A 169 -4.05 0.13 -27.81
C ALA A 169 -4.48 1.56 -27.46
N GLN A 170 -4.28 1.96 -26.21
CA GLN A 170 -4.68 3.28 -25.73
C GLN A 170 -3.85 3.72 -24.51
N VAL A 171 -3.65 5.04 -24.39
CA VAL A 171 -3.14 5.69 -23.17
C VAL A 171 -4.26 6.52 -22.57
N GLY A 172 -4.80 6.04 -21.47
CA GLY A 172 -5.85 6.73 -20.70
C GLY A 172 -5.27 7.78 -19.77
N ASP A 173 -6.11 8.75 -19.41
CA ASP A 173 -5.82 9.78 -18.43
C ASP A 173 -6.30 9.31 -17.03
N ALA A 174 -5.37 9.13 -16.11
CA ALA A 174 -5.68 8.71 -14.75
C ALA A 174 -6.59 9.70 -14.02
N ASP A 175 -6.55 10.98 -14.40
CA ASP A 175 -7.36 12.02 -13.77
C ASP A 175 -8.87 11.90 -14.06
N GLN A 176 -9.23 11.14 -15.09
CA GLN A 176 -10.61 10.85 -15.47
C GLN A 176 -11.16 9.54 -14.87
N VAL A 177 -10.29 8.74 -14.23
CA VAL A 177 -10.68 7.44 -13.66
C VAL A 177 -10.79 7.57 -12.15
N PRO A 178 -11.94 7.18 -11.53
CA PRO A 178 -12.12 7.27 -10.09
C PRO A 178 -11.04 6.52 -9.31
N LEU A 179 -10.64 7.10 -8.18
CA LEU A 179 -9.60 6.60 -7.31
C LEU A 179 -10.20 6.12 -5.98
N ASP A 180 -9.94 4.86 -5.64
CA ASP A 180 -10.27 4.29 -4.33
C ASP A 180 -8.98 4.07 -3.53
N ILE A 181 -8.82 4.79 -2.43
CA ILE A 181 -7.65 4.73 -1.55
C ILE A 181 -8.01 3.93 -0.30
N ALA A 182 -7.16 3.00 0.12
CA ALA A 182 -7.10 2.50 1.49
C ALA A 182 -5.92 3.16 2.19
N ILE A 183 -6.20 4.02 3.19
CA ILE A 183 -5.16 4.57 4.04
C ILE A 183 -5.02 3.72 5.29
N LEU A 184 -3.80 3.24 5.56
CA LEU A 184 -3.46 2.42 6.72
C LEU A 184 -2.63 3.27 7.67
N PHE A 185 -3.14 3.48 8.88
CA PHE A 185 -2.52 4.31 9.88
C PHE A 185 -2.08 3.48 11.09
N ASP A 186 -0.78 3.52 11.38
CA ASP A 186 -0.19 2.74 12.45
C ASP A 186 -0.38 3.41 13.81
N VAL A 187 -0.92 2.66 14.77
CA VAL A 187 -1.12 3.11 16.14
C VAL A 187 -0.20 2.39 17.13
N SER A 188 0.93 1.87 16.64
CA SER A 188 1.94 1.27 17.51
C SER A 188 2.65 2.33 18.35
N SER A 189 3.35 1.89 19.40
CA SER A 189 4.11 2.77 20.28
C SER A 189 5.27 3.49 19.58
N SER A 190 5.73 2.98 18.42
CA SER A 190 6.81 3.59 17.67
C SER A 190 6.45 4.96 17.07
N VAL A 191 5.16 5.23 16.83
CA VAL A 191 4.68 6.51 16.28
C VAL A 191 4.10 7.46 17.33
N GLY A 192 3.99 7.05 18.58
CA GLY A 192 3.23 7.76 19.62
C GLY A 192 3.56 9.24 19.80
N GLN A 193 4.83 9.65 19.80
CA GLN A 193 5.25 11.05 19.99
C GLN A 193 4.90 11.97 18.83
N ARG A 194 4.74 11.41 17.63
CA ARG A 194 4.49 12.15 16.37
C ARG A 194 3.09 11.94 15.85
N PHE A 195 2.32 11.14 16.56
CA PHE A 195 1.01 10.64 16.17
C PHE A 195 0.05 11.72 15.65
N ALA A 196 -0.14 12.79 16.42
CA ALA A 196 -1.08 13.86 16.04
C ALA A 196 -0.66 14.55 14.73
N PHE A 197 0.63 14.82 14.55
CA PHE A 197 1.13 15.47 13.34
C PHE A 197 0.95 14.58 12.10
N GLU A 198 1.29 13.30 12.21
CA GLU A 198 1.12 12.31 11.14
C GLU A 198 -0.35 12.15 10.77
N GLN A 199 -1.22 12.09 11.78
CA GLN A 199 -2.67 11.98 11.61
C GLN A 199 -3.26 13.20 10.88
N GLU A 200 -2.87 14.42 11.28
CA GLU A 200 -3.30 15.64 10.63
C GLU A 200 -2.77 15.75 9.19
N ALA A 201 -1.50 15.41 8.95
CA ALA A 201 -0.90 15.42 7.63
C ALA A 201 -1.61 14.43 6.68
N ALA A 202 -1.93 13.23 7.16
CA ALA A 202 -2.68 12.23 6.42
C ALA A 202 -4.13 12.68 6.13
N ALA A 203 -4.78 13.34 7.09
CA ALA A 203 -6.12 13.89 6.88
C ALA A 203 -6.12 15.02 5.85
N ARG A 204 -5.11 15.91 5.86
CA ARG A 204 -4.92 16.94 4.83
C ARG A 204 -4.68 16.31 3.46
N PHE A 205 -3.86 15.26 3.39
CA PHE A 205 -3.62 14.52 2.14
C PHE A 205 -4.91 14.02 1.52
N LEU A 206 -5.79 13.36 2.27
CA LEU A 206 -7.06 12.85 1.75
C LEU A 206 -7.91 13.98 1.13
N LYS A 207 -7.96 15.13 1.77
CA LYS A 207 -8.69 16.31 1.25
C LYS A 207 -8.06 16.93 0.00
N GLN A 208 -6.74 16.79 -0.16
CA GLN A 208 -6.02 17.35 -1.31
C GLN A 208 -6.03 16.39 -2.51
N VAL A 209 -5.95 15.09 -2.26
CA VAL A 209 -5.83 14.08 -3.35
C VAL A 209 -7.19 13.65 -3.89
N LEU A 210 -8.22 13.55 -3.06
CA LEU A 210 -9.51 13.03 -3.49
C LEU A 210 -10.37 14.10 -4.16
N LYS A 211 -10.88 13.78 -5.34
CA LYS A 211 -11.94 14.50 -6.04
C LYS A 211 -13.31 14.00 -5.57
N PRO A 212 -14.42 14.70 -5.93
CA PRO A 212 -15.78 14.26 -5.56
C PRO A 212 -16.15 12.83 -6.01
N ILE A 213 -15.50 12.32 -7.09
CA ILE A 213 -15.71 10.96 -7.61
C ILE A 213 -14.84 9.92 -6.92
N ASP A 214 -13.84 10.35 -6.16
CA ASP A 214 -12.87 9.48 -5.48
C ASP A 214 -13.34 9.14 -4.06
N ARG A 215 -12.82 8.04 -3.51
CA ARG A 215 -13.19 7.59 -2.16
C ARG A 215 -11.97 7.10 -1.40
N ALA A 216 -12.05 7.18 -0.07
CA ALA A 216 -11.06 6.55 0.80
C ALA A 216 -11.71 5.70 1.88
N ALA A 217 -11.04 4.58 2.21
CA ALA A 217 -11.27 3.79 3.41
C ALA A 217 -10.11 4.02 4.38
N VAL A 218 -10.40 3.96 5.68
CA VAL A 218 -9.42 4.16 6.74
C VAL A 218 -9.26 2.87 7.53
N PHE A 219 -8.04 2.38 7.62
CA PHE A 219 -7.65 1.21 8.41
C PHE A 219 -6.70 1.63 9.51
N ARG A 220 -6.84 1.00 10.67
CA ARG A 220 -5.91 1.10 11.76
C ARG A 220 -5.06 -0.16 11.83
N ILE A 221 -3.73 0.02 11.88
CA ILE A 221 -2.78 -1.06 12.11
C ILE A 221 -2.57 -1.17 13.62
N GLU A 222 -2.94 -2.31 14.17
CA GLU A 222 -2.74 -2.70 15.56
C GLU A 222 -2.62 -4.24 15.62
N GLU A 223 -2.74 -4.83 16.82
CA GLU A 223 -2.73 -6.29 17.00
C GLU A 223 -3.71 -7.03 16.09
N THR A 224 -4.91 -6.48 15.93
CA THR A 224 -5.93 -6.94 14.97
C THR A 224 -6.32 -5.78 14.09
N PRO A 225 -6.05 -5.85 12.78
CA PRO A 225 -6.38 -4.76 11.86
C PRO A 225 -7.86 -4.36 11.92
N ARG A 226 -8.14 -3.06 11.93
CA ARG A 226 -9.51 -2.55 12.01
C ARG A 226 -9.83 -1.62 10.85
N LEU A 227 -10.98 -1.84 10.24
CA LEU A 227 -11.59 -0.90 9.30
C LEU A 227 -12.36 0.16 10.11
N GLU A 228 -11.79 1.35 10.22
CA GLU A 228 -12.40 2.48 10.93
C GLU A 228 -13.45 3.19 10.08
N GLN A 229 -13.22 3.26 8.77
CA GLN A 229 -14.14 3.86 7.81
C GLN A 229 -14.11 3.09 6.49
N GLN A 230 -15.29 2.72 6.02
CA GLN A 230 -15.48 2.17 4.66
C GLN A 230 -15.22 3.26 3.60
N LEU A 231 -15.10 2.86 2.32
CA LEU A 231 -14.94 3.80 1.20
C LEU A 231 -15.98 4.93 1.26
N ALA A 232 -15.51 6.16 1.47
CA ALA A 232 -16.33 7.36 1.61
C ALA A 232 -15.61 8.58 1.01
N SER A 233 -16.27 9.74 0.98
CA SER A 233 -15.67 10.99 0.51
C SER A 233 -14.47 11.43 1.37
N ALA A 234 -13.68 12.36 0.84
CA ALA A 234 -12.53 12.93 1.53
C ALA A 234 -12.86 13.47 2.93
N GLU A 235 -14.01 14.12 3.08
CA GLU A 235 -14.45 14.74 4.34
C GLU A 235 -14.71 13.68 5.39
N ILE A 236 -15.48 12.64 5.04
CA ILE A 236 -15.85 11.55 5.95
C ILE A 236 -14.60 10.76 6.36
N ALA A 237 -13.77 10.38 5.39
CA ALA A 237 -12.55 9.62 5.65
C ALA A 237 -11.54 10.41 6.50
N SER A 238 -11.36 11.71 6.23
CA SER A 238 -10.48 12.59 7.02
C SER A 238 -10.94 12.71 8.47
N VAL A 239 -12.26 12.88 8.71
CA VAL A 239 -12.81 12.94 10.06
C VAL A 239 -12.64 11.61 10.79
N ALA A 240 -12.84 10.48 10.11
CA ALA A 240 -12.64 9.17 10.70
C ALA A 240 -11.18 8.95 11.10
N LEU A 241 -10.23 9.34 10.23
CA LEU A 241 -8.81 9.28 10.52
C LEU A 241 -8.44 10.10 11.76
N LEU A 242 -8.93 11.35 11.87
CA LEU A 242 -8.68 12.24 13.01
C LEU A 242 -9.31 11.76 14.33
N LYS A 243 -10.26 10.83 14.28
CA LYS A 243 -10.86 10.23 15.48
C LYS A 243 -10.11 9.00 16.00
N ILE A 244 -9.12 8.49 15.29
CA ILE A 244 -8.29 7.38 15.78
C ILE A 244 -7.57 7.84 17.05
N PRO A 245 -7.75 7.14 18.19
CA PRO A 245 -7.11 7.58 19.44
C PRO A 245 -5.60 7.29 19.42
N ALA A 246 -4.83 8.20 20.01
CA ALA A 246 -3.41 7.96 20.23
C ALA A 246 -3.19 6.74 21.14
N PRO A 247 -2.14 5.94 20.89
CA PRO A 247 -1.87 4.76 21.70
C PRO A 247 -1.49 5.16 23.13
N GLN A 248 -2.11 4.51 24.11
CA GLN A 248 -1.84 4.75 25.54
C GLN A 248 -0.74 3.86 26.11
N LYS A 249 -0.42 2.79 25.40
CA LYS A 249 0.59 1.78 25.75
C LYS A 249 1.17 1.17 24.48
N PRO A 250 2.35 0.56 24.56
CA PRO A 250 2.88 -0.23 23.47
C PRO A 250 1.87 -1.28 22.99
N THR A 251 1.58 -1.31 21.71
CA THR A 251 0.68 -2.28 21.08
C THR A 251 1.45 -3.11 20.07
N PRO A 252 1.14 -4.42 19.96
CA PRO A 252 1.66 -5.22 18.88
C PRO A 252 1.18 -4.70 17.52
N THR A 253 1.98 -4.93 16.47
CA THR A 253 1.72 -4.45 15.12
C THR A 253 1.56 -5.63 14.19
N ALA A 254 0.37 -5.77 13.58
CA ALA A 254 0.06 -6.74 12.53
C ALA A 254 0.01 -6.04 11.16
N PHE A 255 1.15 -5.51 10.71
CA PHE A 255 1.29 -4.76 9.47
C PHE A 255 0.93 -5.60 8.23
N TYR A 256 1.40 -6.86 8.17
CA TYR A 256 1.12 -7.73 7.02
C TYR A 256 -0.38 -8.04 6.93
N ASP A 257 -1.02 -8.39 8.06
CA ASP A 257 -2.45 -8.69 8.07
C ASP A 257 -3.30 -7.46 7.74
N ALA A 258 -2.89 -6.26 8.19
CA ALA A 258 -3.55 -5.00 7.84
C ALA A 258 -3.48 -4.72 6.34
N THR A 259 -2.30 -4.89 5.74
CA THR A 259 -2.10 -4.67 4.30
C THR A 259 -2.89 -5.68 3.46
N ILE A 260 -2.91 -6.96 3.86
CA ILE A 260 -3.72 -8.00 3.21
C ILE A 260 -5.21 -7.67 3.32
N SER A 261 -5.68 -7.25 4.50
CA SER A 261 -7.07 -6.88 4.74
C SER A 261 -7.51 -5.71 3.87
N ALA A 262 -6.68 -4.68 3.75
CA ALA A 262 -6.94 -3.54 2.89
C ALA A 262 -6.95 -3.91 1.40
N ALA A 263 -6.01 -4.75 0.94
CA ALA A 263 -5.95 -5.22 -0.43
C ALA A 263 -7.22 -6.01 -0.80
N ARG A 264 -7.63 -6.95 0.03
CA ARG A 264 -8.86 -7.75 -0.15
C ARG A 264 -10.11 -6.87 -0.12
N TYR A 265 -10.17 -5.91 0.79
CA TYR A 265 -11.26 -4.96 0.88
C TYR A 265 -11.40 -4.13 -0.41
N LEU A 266 -10.30 -3.58 -0.95
CA LEU A 266 -10.32 -2.86 -2.21
C LEU A 266 -10.70 -3.77 -3.38
N ALA A 267 -10.21 -5.01 -3.42
CA ALA A 267 -10.58 -5.97 -4.45
C ALA A 267 -12.08 -6.27 -4.48
N GLU A 268 -12.72 -6.32 -3.29
CA GLU A 268 -14.14 -6.62 -3.12
C GLU A 268 -15.05 -5.39 -3.32
N LYS A 269 -14.65 -4.22 -2.76
CA LYS A 269 -15.53 -3.05 -2.64
C LYS A 269 -15.31 -1.98 -3.71
N ALA A 270 -14.13 -1.94 -4.32
CA ALA A 270 -13.84 -1.02 -5.41
C ALA A 270 -14.24 -1.63 -6.76
N PRO A 271 -15.02 -0.93 -7.61
CA PRO A 271 -15.32 -1.40 -8.96
C PRO A 271 -14.06 -1.70 -9.77
N GLY A 272 -14.12 -2.69 -10.67
CA GLY A 272 -12.95 -3.11 -11.45
C GLY A 272 -12.32 -2.02 -12.32
N ARG A 273 -13.12 -1.02 -12.71
CA ARG A 273 -12.68 0.15 -13.48
C ARG A 273 -12.04 1.26 -12.65
N HIS A 274 -12.13 1.22 -11.31
CA HIS A 274 -11.51 2.20 -10.44
C HIS A 274 -10.03 1.87 -10.23
N ARG A 275 -9.22 2.91 -10.06
CA ARG A 275 -7.83 2.77 -9.63
C ARG A 275 -7.79 2.52 -8.14
N ARG A 276 -7.03 1.51 -7.73
CA ARG A 276 -6.90 1.11 -6.32
C ARG A 276 -5.53 1.46 -5.81
N VAL A 277 -5.48 2.13 -4.67
CA VAL A 277 -4.24 2.58 -4.05
C VAL A 277 -4.26 2.26 -2.56
N ILE A 278 -3.15 1.74 -2.06
CA ILE A 278 -2.90 1.56 -0.63
C ILE A 278 -1.82 2.56 -0.23
N VAL A 279 -2.12 3.40 0.76
CA VAL A 279 -1.15 4.34 1.35
C VAL A 279 -0.95 3.96 2.81
N VAL A 280 0.27 3.61 3.17
CA VAL A 280 0.62 3.19 4.53
C VAL A 280 1.47 4.24 5.21
N ILE A 281 1.13 4.56 6.45
CA ILE A 281 1.93 5.39 7.35
C ILE A 281 2.32 4.50 8.52
N SER A 282 3.53 3.92 8.44
CA SER A 282 4.07 2.95 9.40
C SER A 282 5.55 2.77 9.17
N ASP A 283 6.30 2.36 10.19
CA ASP A 283 7.69 1.92 10.04
C ASP A 283 7.82 0.53 9.39
N GLY A 284 6.69 -0.14 9.15
CA GLY A 284 6.62 -1.42 8.46
C GLY A 284 7.07 -2.61 9.31
N ASP A 285 7.34 -2.40 10.60
CA ASP A 285 7.68 -3.50 11.48
C ASP A 285 6.44 -4.35 11.81
N ASP A 286 6.61 -5.65 11.82
CA ASP A 286 5.55 -6.61 12.11
C ASP A 286 6.01 -7.60 13.18
N ASN A 287 5.23 -7.71 14.24
CA ASN A 287 5.53 -8.61 15.34
C ASN A 287 4.31 -9.44 15.76
N TYR A 288 3.19 -9.33 15.02
CA TYR A 288 1.95 -9.96 15.47
C TYR A 288 1.09 -10.60 14.38
N SER A 289 1.37 -10.38 13.11
CA SER A 289 0.61 -10.99 12.01
C SER A 289 0.56 -12.51 12.11
N ALA A 290 -0.54 -13.08 11.65
CA ALA A 290 -0.81 -14.51 11.72
C ALA A 290 0.36 -15.36 11.18
N ARG A 291 0.92 -14.98 10.04
CA ARG A 291 2.06 -15.69 9.43
C ARG A 291 3.33 -15.64 10.27
N VAL A 292 3.57 -14.52 10.97
CA VAL A 292 4.72 -14.38 11.87
C VAL A 292 4.56 -15.30 13.07
N LYS A 293 3.37 -15.32 13.68
CA LYS A 293 3.04 -16.21 14.78
C LYS A 293 3.06 -17.70 14.39
N GLU A 294 2.52 -18.03 13.21
CA GLU A 294 2.61 -19.41 12.69
C GLU A 294 4.06 -19.87 12.56
N GLY A 295 4.95 -18.99 12.08
CA GLY A 295 6.38 -19.29 11.99
C GLY A 295 7.01 -19.58 13.34
N GLU A 296 6.67 -18.83 14.38
CA GLU A 296 7.15 -19.06 15.76
C GLU A 296 6.64 -20.38 16.34
N VAL A 297 5.35 -20.67 16.12
CA VAL A 297 4.75 -21.95 16.55
C VAL A 297 5.36 -23.16 15.81
N GLU A 298 5.61 -23.02 14.51
CA GLU A 298 6.27 -24.07 13.72
C GLU A 298 7.69 -24.33 14.20
N GLU A 299 8.45 -23.26 14.51
CA GLU A 299 9.78 -23.37 15.10
C GLU A 299 9.75 -24.10 16.45
N ALA A 300 8.83 -23.74 17.32
CA ALA A 300 8.66 -24.43 18.61
C ALA A 300 8.30 -25.91 18.44
N ARG A 301 7.44 -26.24 17.49
CA ARG A 301 7.07 -27.65 17.18
C ARG A 301 8.26 -28.44 16.62
N ALA A 302 9.05 -27.84 15.72
CA ALA A 302 10.23 -28.48 15.15
C ALA A 302 11.27 -28.78 16.23
N LEU A 303 11.51 -27.84 17.15
CA LEU A 303 12.36 -28.05 18.33
C LEU A 303 11.86 -29.22 19.21
N ASN A 304 10.56 -29.29 19.46
CA ASN A 304 9.97 -30.38 20.25
C ASN A 304 10.07 -31.75 19.55
N ARG A 305 10.15 -31.79 18.20
CA ARG A 305 10.40 -32.99 17.42
C ARG A 305 11.88 -33.35 17.35
N GLY A 306 12.76 -32.59 17.96
CA GLY A 306 14.21 -32.79 17.90
C GLY A 306 14.85 -32.44 16.55
N GLU A 307 14.16 -31.69 15.71
CA GLU A 307 14.68 -31.24 14.42
C GLU A 307 15.78 -30.18 14.62
N LYS A 308 16.84 -30.30 13.81
CA LYS A 308 17.91 -29.31 13.80
C LYS A 308 17.41 -28.06 13.03
N LEU A 309 17.05 -27.03 13.77
CA LEU A 309 16.79 -25.72 13.16
C LEU A 309 18.09 -25.07 12.66
N PRO A 310 18.02 -24.19 11.63
CA PRO A 310 19.16 -23.33 11.28
C PRO A 310 19.71 -22.64 12.52
N ALA A 311 21.03 -22.68 12.71
CA ALA A 311 21.69 -22.29 13.97
C ALA A 311 21.40 -20.84 14.40
N ASN A 312 21.05 -19.95 13.45
CA ASN A 312 20.85 -18.55 13.71
C ASN A 312 19.35 -18.18 13.75
N ALA A 313 18.84 -17.77 14.94
CA ALA A 313 17.47 -17.32 15.13
C ALA A 313 17.10 -16.13 14.19
N LEU A 314 18.04 -15.22 13.91
CA LEU A 314 17.82 -14.11 12.99
C LEU A 314 17.54 -14.59 11.56
N THR A 315 18.19 -15.68 11.11
CA THR A 315 17.95 -16.24 9.78
C THR A 315 16.54 -16.82 9.69
N ARG A 316 16.09 -17.52 10.72
CA ARG A 316 14.73 -18.08 10.77
C ARG A 316 13.67 -16.98 10.77
N GLN A 317 13.86 -15.96 11.60
CA GLN A 317 12.97 -14.81 11.65
C GLN A 317 12.92 -14.09 10.29
N ARG A 318 14.05 -13.86 9.63
CA ARG A 318 14.11 -13.28 8.28
C ARG A 318 13.31 -14.10 7.27
N GLU A 319 13.43 -15.42 7.31
CA GLU A 319 12.69 -16.30 6.39
C GLU A 319 11.18 -16.25 6.62
N THR A 320 10.73 -16.23 7.87
CA THR A 320 9.31 -16.07 8.23
C THR A 320 8.75 -14.76 7.69
N HIS A 321 9.44 -13.62 7.93
CA HIS A 321 9.02 -12.32 7.41
C HIS A 321 9.06 -12.27 5.89
N ARG A 322 10.07 -12.89 5.25
CA ARG A 322 10.15 -12.97 3.78
C ARG A 322 8.93 -13.70 3.19
N LYS A 323 8.53 -14.82 3.80
CA LYS A 323 7.32 -15.58 3.37
C LYS A 323 6.05 -14.74 3.55
N ALA A 324 5.91 -14.05 4.70
CA ALA A 324 4.79 -13.16 4.97
C ALA A 324 4.73 -12.01 3.96
N LEU A 325 5.86 -11.35 3.68
CA LEU A 325 5.95 -10.27 2.70
C LEU A 325 5.55 -10.72 1.28
N LEU A 326 5.96 -11.90 0.86
CA LEU A 326 5.56 -12.46 -0.45
C LEU A 326 4.04 -12.71 -0.52
N GLU A 327 3.41 -13.08 0.59
CA GLU A 327 1.95 -13.21 0.67
C GLU A 327 1.27 -11.85 0.53
N VAL A 328 1.74 -10.84 1.26
CA VAL A 328 1.26 -9.45 1.15
C VAL A 328 1.39 -8.96 -0.30
N GLN A 329 2.58 -9.11 -0.89
CA GLN A 329 2.82 -8.71 -2.28
C GLN A 329 1.82 -9.36 -3.25
N ARG A 330 1.58 -10.66 -3.09
CA ARG A 330 0.61 -11.41 -3.90
C ARG A 330 -0.81 -10.86 -3.75
N GLU A 331 -1.26 -10.57 -2.54
CA GLU A 331 -2.60 -10.06 -2.31
C GLU A 331 -2.78 -8.63 -2.83
N VAL A 332 -1.78 -7.76 -2.67
CA VAL A 332 -1.79 -6.40 -3.24
C VAL A 332 -1.83 -6.43 -4.77
N GLN A 333 -1.02 -7.31 -5.40
CA GLN A 333 -1.01 -7.48 -6.86
C GLN A 333 -2.32 -8.09 -7.38
N ARG A 334 -2.93 -9.04 -6.65
CA ARG A 334 -4.26 -9.59 -6.99
C ARG A 334 -5.38 -8.56 -6.89
N ALA A 335 -5.24 -7.61 -5.98
CA ALA A 335 -6.16 -6.49 -5.87
C ALA A 335 -5.99 -5.45 -6.99
N ASP A 336 -4.96 -5.55 -7.83
CA ASP A 336 -4.53 -4.52 -8.79
C ASP A 336 -4.30 -3.16 -8.10
N ALA A 337 -3.77 -3.17 -6.88
CA ALA A 337 -3.54 -1.98 -6.10
C ALA A 337 -2.07 -1.52 -6.21
N VAL A 338 -1.87 -0.20 -6.30
CA VAL A 338 -0.56 0.44 -6.18
C VAL A 338 -0.29 0.71 -4.71
N PHE A 339 0.89 0.36 -4.23
CA PHE A 339 1.26 0.50 -2.82
C PHE A 339 2.24 1.65 -2.63
N TYR A 340 1.90 2.60 -1.76
CA TYR A 340 2.77 3.67 -1.27
C TYR A 340 3.00 3.50 0.21
N SER A 341 4.20 3.79 0.68
CA SER A 341 4.50 3.82 2.11
C SER A 341 5.24 5.08 2.51
N ILE A 342 4.95 5.53 3.71
CA ILE A 342 5.65 6.62 4.39
C ILE A 342 6.10 6.07 5.74
N ASN A 343 7.42 5.94 5.92
CA ASN A 343 8.01 5.51 7.17
C ASN A 343 8.42 6.75 7.98
N PRO A 344 7.65 7.15 9.00
CA PRO A 344 7.88 8.38 9.75
C PRO A 344 9.06 8.27 10.72
N SER A 345 9.64 7.08 10.90
CA SER A 345 10.77 6.88 11.83
C SER A 345 12.07 7.56 11.37
N GLY A 346 12.10 8.04 10.13
CA GLY A 346 13.23 8.80 9.56
C GLY A 346 14.31 7.92 8.93
N GLY A 347 15.01 8.46 7.92
CA GLY A 347 16.10 7.76 7.22
C GLY A 347 17.47 7.91 7.87
N GLY A 348 17.65 8.93 8.71
CA GLY A 348 18.96 9.28 9.29
C GLY A 348 19.38 8.48 10.53
N LEU A 349 18.48 7.76 11.14
CA LEU A 349 18.81 6.92 12.28
C LEU A 349 19.24 5.55 11.80
N LYS A 350 20.31 5.09 12.36
CA LYS A 350 20.87 3.75 12.19
C LYS A 350 19.80 2.71 12.49
N PHE A 351 19.04 2.32 11.47
CA PHE A 351 18.13 1.21 11.60
C PHE A 351 18.88 0.01 12.18
N ASN A 352 18.34 -0.59 13.22
CA ASN A 352 18.77 -1.90 13.62
C ASN A 352 18.36 -2.92 12.53
N ALA A 353 18.85 -4.14 12.62
CA ALA A 353 18.55 -5.19 11.63
C ALA A 353 17.04 -5.41 11.37
N ARG A 354 16.19 -5.08 12.36
CA ARG A 354 14.73 -5.17 12.28
C ARG A 354 14.14 -4.03 11.45
N GLY A 355 14.51 -2.78 11.76
CA GLY A 355 14.06 -1.62 11.00
C GLY A 355 14.56 -1.63 9.54
N THR A 356 15.81 -2.09 9.29
CA THR A 356 16.32 -2.27 7.93
C THR A 356 15.45 -3.26 7.14
N ARG A 357 15.13 -4.42 7.73
CA ARG A 357 14.25 -5.42 7.10
C ARG A 357 12.86 -4.86 6.81
N ALA A 358 12.28 -4.13 7.76
CA ALA A 358 10.96 -3.53 7.61
C ALA A 358 10.97 -2.51 6.45
N GLN A 359 11.96 -1.63 6.40
CA GLN A 359 12.11 -0.66 5.32
C GLN A 359 12.34 -1.31 3.95
N GLU A 360 13.17 -2.35 3.87
CA GLU A 360 13.35 -3.14 2.64
C GLU A 360 12.02 -3.76 2.19
N GLY A 361 11.20 -4.25 3.13
CA GLY A 361 9.86 -4.79 2.84
C GLY A 361 8.91 -3.73 2.27
N LEU A 362 8.85 -2.54 2.87
CA LEU A 362 8.06 -1.41 2.36
C LEU A 362 8.49 -1.00 0.95
N GLN A 363 9.80 -0.91 0.72
CA GLN A 363 10.35 -0.58 -0.59
C GLN A 363 10.02 -1.65 -1.63
N GLN A 364 10.17 -2.93 -1.32
CA GLN A 364 9.84 -4.04 -2.22
C GLN A 364 8.35 -4.04 -2.62
N LEU A 365 7.44 -3.81 -1.66
CA LEU A 365 6.00 -3.71 -1.94
C LEU A 365 5.69 -2.54 -2.87
N ALA A 366 6.28 -1.38 -2.62
CA ALA A 366 6.11 -0.21 -3.47
C ALA A 366 6.63 -0.45 -4.89
N GLU A 367 7.87 -0.89 -5.04
CA GLU A 367 8.51 -1.13 -6.34
C GLU A 367 7.76 -2.17 -7.18
N THR A 368 7.32 -3.27 -6.58
CA THR A 368 6.64 -4.36 -7.30
C THR A 368 5.22 -4.02 -7.73
N THR A 369 4.62 -2.99 -7.15
CA THR A 369 3.26 -2.52 -7.46
C THR A 369 3.22 -1.19 -8.23
N GLY A 370 4.39 -0.57 -8.47
CA GLY A 370 4.52 0.68 -9.23
C GLY A 370 4.38 1.96 -8.40
N GLY A 371 4.40 1.86 -7.07
CA GLY A 371 4.38 3.01 -6.18
C GLY A 371 5.78 3.41 -5.67
N THR A 372 5.82 4.08 -4.53
CA THR A 372 7.05 4.62 -3.92
C THR A 372 7.02 4.47 -2.40
N SER A 373 8.17 4.15 -1.81
CA SER A 373 8.40 4.17 -0.37
C SER A 373 9.19 5.44 0.00
N PHE A 374 8.68 6.18 0.96
CA PHE A 374 9.28 7.42 1.46
C PHE A 374 9.76 7.25 2.89
N THR A 375 10.91 7.85 3.20
CA THR A 375 11.49 7.85 4.53
C THR A 375 11.94 9.27 4.85
N PRO A 376 11.01 10.14 5.32
CA PRO A 376 11.33 11.53 5.64
C PRO A 376 12.35 11.60 6.77
N GLU A 377 13.29 12.54 6.70
CA GLU A 377 14.22 12.83 7.79
C GLU A 377 13.57 13.70 8.87
N GLN A 378 12.65 14.57 8.44
CA GLN A 378 11.92 15.49 9.29
C GLN A 378 10.41 15.30 9.11
N LEU A 379 9.63 15.50 10.18
CA LEU A 379 8.17 15.38 10.12
C LEU A 379 7.54 16.41 9.16
N GLU A 380 8.13 17.58 9.06
CA GLU A 380 7.69 18.67 8.19
C GLU A 380 7.70 18.29 6.72
N GLU A 381 8.47 17.27 6.34
CA GLU A 381 8.50 16.74 4.97
C GLU A 381 7.23 15.97 4.59
N LEU A 382 6.44 15.52 5.58
CA LEU A 382 5.22 14.74 5.31
C LEU A 382 4.27 15.45 4.36
N ASP A 383 4.03 16.75 4.54
CA ASP A 383 3.16 17.50 3.64
C ASP A 383 3.71 17.55 2.20
N SER A 384 5.01 17.64 2.03
CA SER A 384 5.65 17.64 0.71
C SER A 384 5.57 16.25 0.06
N ILE A 385 5.78 15.18 0.82
CA ILE A 385 5.64 13.79 0.38
C ILE A 385 4.20 13.51 -0.04
N PHE A 386 3.22 13.91 0.75
CA PHE A 386 1.81 13.75 0.41
C PHE A 386 1.42 14.49 -0.86
N ARG A 387 1.90 15.75 -1.04
CA ARG A 387 1.69 16.48 -2.29
C ARG A 387 2.31 15.77 -3.49
N ARG A 388 3.50 15.20 -3.32
CA ARG A 388 4.17 14.43 -4.37
C ARG A 388 3.39 13.16 -4.74
N ILE A 389 2.89 12.41 -3.76
CA ILE A 389 2.01 11.25 -4.02
C ILE A 389 0.75 11.70 -4.76
N ALA A 390 0.11 12.79 -4.32
CA ALA A 390 -1.08 13.32 -4.97
C ALA A 390 -0.81 13.73 -6.42
N ALA A 391 0.28 14.46 -6.68
CA ALA A 391 0.68 14.88 -8.03
C ALA A 391 0.97 13.66 -8.92
N GLU A 392 1.69 12.67 -8.40
CA GLU A 392 1.99 11.43 -9.10
C GLU A 392 0.71 10.67 -9.48
N LEU A 393 -0.20 10.46 -8.53
CA LEU A 393 -1.48 9.78 -8.76
C LEU A 393 -2.35 10.48 -9.81
N ARG A 394 -2.27 11.81 -9.93
CA ARG A 394 -3.00 12.59 -10.93
C ARG A 394 -2.35 12.53 -12.32
N ALA A 395 -1.03 12.38 -12.37
CA ALA A 395 -0.25 12.41 -13.60
C ALA A 395 0.05 11.01 -14.19
N GLN A 396 -0.45 9.93 -13.58
CA GLN A 396 -0.26 8.59 -14.09
C GLN A 396 -0.82 8.41 -15.50
N TYR A 397 -0.13 7.61 -16.29
CA TYR A 397 -0.63 7.10 -17.57
C TYR A 397 -1.30 5.75 -17.35
N LEU A 398 -2.47 5.52 -17.94
CA LEU A 398 -3.12 4.22 -17.94
C LEU A 398 -2.89 3.55 -19.29
N LEU A 399 -1.80 2.77 -19.39
CA LEU A 399 -1.51 2.02 -20.60
C LEU A 399 -2.49 0.85 -20.72
N GLN A 400 -3.17 0.75 -21.86
CA GLN A 400 -4.14 -0.29 -22.14
C GLN A 400 -3.65 -1.12 -23.32
N TYR A 401 -3.63 -2.44 -23.15
CA TYR A 401 -3.26 -3.37 -24.20
C TYR A 401 -4.08 -4.66 -24.07
N TYR A 402 -4.20 -5.38 -25.18
CA TYR A 402 -4.85 -6.69 -25.19
C TYR A 402 -3.78 -7.77 -25.04
N SER A 403 -3.85 -8.51 -23.93
CA SER A 403 -2.92 -9.61 -23.70
C SER A 403 -3.19 -10.76 -24.68
N ASN A 404 -2.13 -11.22 -25.33
CA ASN A 404 -2.15 -12.40 -26.23
C ASN A 404 -1.86 -13.69 -25.45
N SER A 405 -1.95 -13.68 -24.12
CA SER A 405 -1.61 -14.84 -23.27
C SER A 405 -2.84 -15.72 -23.04
N ASP A 406 -2.67 -17.01 -23.32
CA ASP A 406 -3.65 -18.06 -22.96
C ASP A 406 -3.46 -18.60 -21.53
N ALA A 407 -2.72 -17.89 -20.71
CA ALA A 407 -2.42 -18.30 -19.34
C ALA A 407 -3.70 -18.55 -18.52
N PRO A 408 -3.71 -19.59 -17.67
CA PRO A 408 -4.87 -19.92 -16.84
C PRO A 408 -5.13 -18.85 -15.80
N ASN A 409 -6.38 -18.79 -15.32
CA ASN A 409 -6.78 -17.92 -14.21
C ASN A 409 -5.86 -18.12 -12.99
N GLY A 410 -5.44 -17.01 -12.37
CA GLY A 410 -4.54 -17.00 -11.23
C GLY A 410 -3.05 -17.18 -11.56
N LYS A 411 -2.67 -17.31 -12.84
CA LYS A 411 -1.26 -17.26 -13.26
C LYS A 411 -0.76 -15.82 -13.17
N PHE A 412 0.43 -15.64 -12.63
CA PHE A 412 1.12 -14.35 -12.67
C PHE A 412 1.83 -14.16 -14.01
N LEU A 413 1.63 -13.01 -14.64
CA LEU A 413 2.32 -12.59 -15.85
C LEU A 413 3.14 -11.35 -15.55
N SER A 414 4.41 -11.37 -15.92
CA SER A 414 5.33 -10.26 -15.71
C SER A 414 5.11 -9.16 -16.73
N ILE A 415 5.23 -7.91 -16.29
CA ILE A 415 5.15 -6.71 -17.15
C ILE A 415 6.42 -5.87 -16.99
N LYS A 416 6.88 -5.30 -18.09
CA LYS A 416 7.94 -4.31 -18.09
C LYS A 416 7.56 -3.13 -18.97
N VAL A 417 7.64 -1.92 -18.41
CA VAL A 417 7.36 -0.66 -19.13
C VAL A 417 8.62 0.20 -19.16
N ARG A 418 8.91 0.80 -20.29
CA ARG A 418 10.03 1.72 -20.51
C ARG A 418 9.61 2.89 -21.40
N THR A 419 10.37 3.99 -21.33
CA THR A 419 10.25 5.17 -22.18
C THR A 419 11.59 5.41 -22.92
N PRO A 420 11.88 4.70 -24.03
CA PRO A 420 13.20 4.72 -24.64
C PRO A 420 13.66 6.12 -25.10
N ALA A 421 12.73 6.99 -25.50
CA ALA A 421 13.03 8.35 -25.93
C ALA A 421 13.38 9.32 -24.78
N ARG A 422 13.21 8.90 -23.53
CA ARG A 422 13.43 9.71 -22.33
C ARG A 422 14.29 8.93 -21.34
N ALA A 423 15.59 8.84 -21.62
CA ALA A 423 16.56 8.13 -20.79
C ALA A 423 16.73 8.76 -19.39
N ASP A 424 16.39 10.05 -19.26
CA ASP A 424 16.36 10.85 -18.03
C ASP A 424 15.14 10.56 -17.16
N ALA A 425 14.12 9.88 -17.71
CA ALA A 425 12.89 9.61 -16.98
C ALA A 425 12.97 8.33 -16.14
N ARG A 426 12.39 8.42 -14.93
CA ARG A 426 12.15 7.25 -14.07
C ARG A 426 10.75 6.74 -14.32
N VAL A 427 10.65 5.49 -14.77
CA VAL A 427 9.37 4.83 -15.06
C VAL A 427 9.07 3.83 -13.96
N ARG A 428 7.89 3.94 -13.35
CA ARG A 428 7.39 2.98 -12.38
C ARG A 428 6.05 2.42 -12.85
N ALA A 429 5.95 1.12 -12.82
CA ALA A 429 4.74 0.35 -13.13
C ALA A 429 4.75 -0.92 -12.29
N ARG A 430 3.61 -1.56 -12.16
CA ARG A 430 3.56 -2.89 -11.51
C ARG A 430 4.45 -3.88 -12.27
N SER A 431 5.12 -4.77 -11.54
CA SER A 431 5.99 -5.81 -12.11
C SER A 431 5.24 -6.93 -12.84
N GLY A 432 3.91 -6.96 -12.73
CA GLY A 432 3.06 -7.96 -13.35
C GLY A 432 1.64 -7.93 -12.77
N TYR A 433 0.83 -8.89 -13.19
CA TYR A 433 -0.55 -9.05 -12.74
C TYR A 433 -0.96 -10.53 -12.69
N TYR A 434 -2.03 -10.82 -11.97
CA TYR A 434 -2.66 -12.14 -11.95
C TYR A 434 -3.81 -12.17 -12.95
N VAL A 435 -3.78 -13.16 -13.87
CA VAL A 435 -4.85 -13.37 -14.86
C VAL A 435 -6.18 -13.57 -14.13
N LYS A 436 -7.21 -12.81 -14.54
CA LYS A 436 -8.60 -12.92 -14.09
C LYS A 436 -9.45 -13.28 -15.31
N LYS A 437 -10.10 -14.45 -15.28
CA LYS A 437 -11.03 -14.90 -16.34
C LYS A 437 -12.44 -14.86 -15.82
#